data_5491f4900dae3c5b6e467372209a1b4a
#
_entry.id   5491f4900dae3c5b6e467372209a1b4a
#
_cell.length_a   1.000
_cell.length_b   1.000
_cell.length_c   1.000
_cell.angle_alpha   90.00
_cell.angle_beta   90.00
_cell.angle_gamma   90.00
#
_symmetry.space_group_name_H-M   'P 1'
#
loop_
_entity.id
_entity.type
_entity.pdbx_description
1 polymer ?
#
loop_
_entity_poly.entity_id
_entity_poly.type
_entity_poly.pdbx_seq_one_letter_code
_entity_poly.pdbx_strand_id
1 'polypeptide(L)'
;MYLPLKKFKEENIFNKNFFLNMALYIKSVQLKSGAIPSNCDGSHDPWDHIESIIGLNFAKEKKASQLAFLWLVNNQNSDGSWYSKYKDLKVVEKNRPTHFGPYISVAALHSVSYTHLRAHET
;
A
#
# COMPACT_ATOMS: atom_id res chain seq x y z
N MET A 1 -1.62 -14.82 -21.29
CA MET A 1 -0.70 -14.55 -22.41
C MET A 1 0.45 -13.67 -21.93
N TYR A 2 1.67 -14.05 -22.19
CA TYR A 2 2.84 -13.27 -21.84
C TYR A 2 3.21 -12.30 -22.98
N LEU A 3 3.32 -11.00 -22.66
CA LEU A 3 3.79 -10.00 -23.60
C LEU A 3 5.15 -9.47 -23.14
N PRO A 4 6.14 -9.35 -24.06
CA PRO A 4 7.44 -8.77 -23.70
C PRO A 4 7.30 -7.34 -23.22
N LEU A 5 8.08 -6.96 -22.22
CA LEU A 5 8.08 -5.59 -21.69
C LEU A 5 8.38 -4.54 -22.76
N LYS A 6 9.25 -4.86 -23.71
CA LYS A 6 9.58 -3.97 -24.83
C LYS A 6 8.34 -3.61 -25.64
N LYS A 7 7.46 -4.60 -25.91
CA LYS A 7 6.23 -4.36 -26.66
C LYS A 7 5.29 -3.41 -25.92
N PHE A 8 5.17 -3.56 -24.61
CA PHE A 8 4.38 -2.63 -23.78
C PHE A 8 4.89 -1.20 -23.89
N LYS A 9 6.20 -1.01 -23.90
CA LYS A 9 6.80 0.32 -24.06
C LYS A 9 6.54 0.91 -25.43
N GLU A 10 6.68 0.11 -26.49
CA GLU A 10 6.45 0.52 -27.88
C GLU A 10 4.99 0.94 -28.11
N GLU A 11 4.05 0.19 -27.53
CA GLU A 11 2.63 0.49 -27.63
C GLU A 11 2.15 1.55 -26.64
N ASN A 12 3.06 2.09 -25.82
CA ASN A 12 2.76 3.12 -24.82
C ASN A 12 1.67 2.69 -23.82
N ILE A 13 1.58 1.37 -23.52
CA ILE A 13 0.59 0.82 -22.60
C ILE A 13 0.83 1.31 -21.17
N PHE A 14 2.11 1.44 -20.76
CA PHE A 14 2.50 1.95 -19.45
C PHE A 14 2.80 3.44 -19.52
N ASN A 15 1.84 4.23 -19.97
CA ASN A 15 2.02 5.68 -20.01
C ASN A 15 1.75 6.31 -18.62
N LYS A 16 2.18 7.55 -18.47
CA LYS A 16 2.04 8.30 -17.23
C LYS A 16 0.59 8.42 -16.76
N ASN A 17 -0.35 8.60 -17.69
CA ASN A 17 -1.75 8.76 -17.35
C ASN A 17 -2.37 7.47 -16.79
N PHE A 18 -1.95 6.31 -17.28
CA PHE A 18 -2.41 5.03 -16.75
C PHE A 18 -2.10 4.90 -15.25
N PHE A 19 -0.85 5.17 -14.88
CA PHE A 19 -0.44 5.06 -13.48
C PHE A 19 -1.06 6.15 -12.61
N LEU A 20 -1.16 7.35 -13.14
CA LEU A 20 -1.80 8.46 -12.42
C LEU A 20 -3.28 8.15 -12.12
N ASN A 21 -4.02 7.66 -13.11
CA ASN A 21 -5.43 7.32 -12.93
C ASN A 21 -5.62 6.22 -11.90
N MET A 22 -4.75 5.22 -11.91
CA MET A 22 -4.77 4.14 -10.93
C MET A 22 -4.54 4.67 -9.51
N ALA A 23 -3.56 5.54 -9.34
CA ALA A 23 -3.28 6.15 -8.04
C ALA A 23 -4.41 7.04 -7.56
N LEU A 24 -5.03 7.81 -8.46
CA LEU A 24 -6.18 8.65 -8.13
C LEU A 24 -7.37 7.81 -7.67
N TYR A 25 -7.59 6.65 -8.30
CA TYR A 25 -8.64 5.73 -7.85
C TYR A 25 -8.37 5.24 -6.43
N ILE A 26 -7.16 4.79 -6.14
CA ILE A 26 -6.78 4.33 -4.79
C ILE A 26 -7.01 5.45 -3.77
N LYS A 27 -6.57 6.67 -4.08
CA LYS A 27 -6.80 7.82 -3.21
C LYS A 27 -8.27 8.10 -2.98
N SER A 28 -9.09 7.92 -4.00
CA SER A 28 -10.53 8.22 -3.90
C SER A 28 -11.27 7.32 -2.91
N VAL A 29 -10.77 6.11 -2.67
CA VAL A 29 -11.38 5.16 -1.74
C VAL A 29 -10.73 5.16 -0.35
N GLN A 30 -9.59 5.84 -0.21
CA GLN A 30 -8.87 5.88 1.06
C GLN A 30 -9.67 6.59 2.14
N LEU A 31 -9.73 5.99 3.33
CA LEU A 31 -10.41 6.57 4.49
C LEU A 31 -9.48 7.53 5.26
N LYS A 32 -10.06 8.34 6.13
CA LYS A 32 -9.29 9.30 6.96
C LYS A 32 -8.23 8.63 7.82
N SER A 33 -8.48 7.40 8.26
CA SER A 33 -7.52 6.62 9.04
C SER A 33 -6.30 6.19 8.25
N GLY A 34 -6.36 6.27 6.93
CA GLY A 34 -5.37 5.74 6.01
C GLY A 34 -5.73 4.37 5.45
N ALA A 35 -6.76 3.72 5.97
CA ALA A 35 -7.23 2.43 5.46
C ALA A 35 -7.65 2.56 3.99
N ILE A 36 -7.30 1.54 3.20
CA ILE A 36 -7.67 1.49 1.78
C ILE A 36 -8.56 0.28 1.56
N PRO A 37 -9.90 0.46 1.52
CA PRO A 37 -10.81 -0.65 1.27
C PRO A 37 -10.51 -1.36 -0.05
N SER A 38 -10.48 -2.68 -0.02
CA SER A 38 -10.26 -3.50 -1.21
C SER A 38 -11.51 -4.27 -1.64
N ASN A 39 -12.53 -4.30 -0.81
CA ASN A 39 -13.79 -5.00 -1.08
C ASN A 39 -14.97 -4.03 -1.08
N CYS A 40 -16.06 -4.43 -1.76
CA CYS A 40 -17.26 -3.59 -1.88
C CYS A 40 -17.93 -3.29 -0.54
N ASP A 41 -17.74 -4.13 0.46
CA ASP A 41 -18.28 -3.93 1.81
C ASP A 41 -17.44 -2.97 2.67
N GLY A 42 -16.36 -2.42 2.12
CA GLY A 42 -15.45 -1.52 2.83
C GLY A 42 -14.33 -2.23 3.58
N SER A 43 -14.28 -3.56 3.54
CA SER A 43 -13.23 -4.31 4.22
C SER A 43 -11.94 -4.36 3.39
N HIS A 44 -10.84 -4.63 4.07
CA HIS A 44 -9.53 -4.82 3.44
C HIS A 44 -8.68 -5.75 4.30
N ASP A 45 -7.66 -6.32 3.69
CA ASP A 45 -6.63 -7.04 4.41
C ASP A 45 -5.28 -6.29 4.30
N PRO A 46 -4.35 -6.52 5.22
CA PRO A 46 -3.04 -5.87 5.16
C PRO A 46 -2.24 -6.16 3.88
N TRP A 47 -2.45 -7.29 3.24
CA TRP A 47 -1.75 -7.63 1.99
C TRP A 47 -2.13 -6.67 0.87
N ASP A 48 -3.42 -6.53 0.59
CA ASP A 48 -3.92 -5.60 -0.42
C ASP A 48 -3.58 -4.15 -0.07
N HIS A 49 -3.63 -3.82 1.21
CA HIS A 49 -3.27 -2.50 1.71
C HIS A 49 -1.81 -2.17 1.41
N ILE A 50 -0.89 -3.13 1.65
CA ILE A 50 0.53 -2.97 1.35
C ILE A 50 0.77 -2.79 -0.15
N GLU A 51 0.08 -3.57 -0.97
CA GLU A 51 0.20 -3.44 -2.42
C GLU A 51 -0.26 -2.06 -2.89
N SER A 52 -1.31 -1.53 -2.29
CA SER A 52 -1.77 -0.17 -2.57
C SER A 52 -0.73 0.88 -2.18
N ILE A 53 -0.05 0.70 -1.05
CA ILE A 53 1.05 1.59 -0.64
C ILE A 53 2.16 1.60 -1.68
N ILE A 54 2.54 0.43 -2.17
CA ILE A 54 3.59 0.32 -3.18
C ILE A 54 3.18 1.04 -4.47
N GLY A 55 1.93 0.86 -4.89
CA GLY A 55 1.39 1.55 -6.06
C GLY A 55 1.35 3.07 -5.89
N LEU A 56 0.94 3.55 -4.73
CA LEU A 56 0.93 4.98 -4.43
C LEU A 56 2.35 5.58 -4.45
N ASN A 57 3.32 4.87 -3.91
CA ASN A 57 4.72 5.30 -3.94
C ASN A 57 5.25 5.36 -5.36
N PHE A 58 4.94 4.37 -6.17
CA PHE A 58 5.34 4.34 -7.56
C PHE A 58 4.80 5.55 -8.32
N ALA A 59 3.57 5.96 -8.02
CA ALA A 59 2.94 7.14 -8.62
C ALA A 59 3.34 8.46 -7.93
N LYS A 60 4.23 8.42 -6.94
CA LYS A 60 4.72 9.58 -6.18
C LYS A 60 3.62 10.29 -5.37
N GLU A 61 2.60 9.55 -4.97
CA GLU A 61 1.52 10.04 -4.10
C GLU A 61 1.93 9.89 -2.63
N LYS A 62 2.86 10.71 -2.19
CA LYS A 62 3.53 10.58 -0.89
C LYS A 62 2.58 10.70 0.31
N LYS A 63 1.67 11.67 0.28
CA LYS A 63 0.74 11.87 1.41
C LYS A 63 -0.17 10.68 1.63
N ALA A 64 -0.77 10.17 0.55
CA ALA A 64 -1.65 9.01 0.62
C ALA A 64 -0.89 7.76 1.06
N SER A 65 0.32 7.57 0.55
CA SER A 65 1.20 6.47 0.92
C SER A 65 1.57 6.52 2.40
N GLN A 66 1.98 7.68 2.89
CA GLN A 66 2.36 7.85 4.30
C GLN A 66 1.17 7.62 5.23
N LEU A 67 0.00 8.11 4.85
CA LEU A 67 -1.21 7.91 5.64
C LEU A 67 -1.59 6.41 5.69
N ALA A 68 -1.48 5.72 4.58
CA ALA A 68 -1.71 4.28 4.53
C ALA A 68 -0.69 3.50 5.36
N PHE A 69 0.57 3.89 5.31
CA PHE A 69 1.60 3.26 6.13
C PHE A 69 1.36 3.52 7.62
N LEU A 70 0.93 4.72 7.98
CA LEU A 70 0.59 5.05 9.37
C LEU A 70 -0.55 4.18 9.88
N TRP A 71 -1.52 3.82 9.02
CA TRP A 71 -2.56 2.87 9.40
C TRP A 71 -1.95 1.53 9.84
N LEU A 72 -0.96 1.02 9.10
CA LEU A 72 -0.25 -0.21 9.48
C LEU A 72 0.43 -0.07 10.84
N VAL A 73 1.12 1.04 11.06
CA VAL A 73 1.81 1.29 12.33
C VAL A 73 0.82 1.31 13.49
N ASN A 74 -0.29 2.02 13.33
CA ASN A 74 -1.28 2.20 14.38
C ASN A 74 -2.09 0.93 14.69
N ASN A 75 -2.14 -0.01 13.74
CA ASN A 75 -2.92 -1.23 13.89
C ASN A 75 -2.05 -2.48 14.08
N GLN A 76 -0.76 -2.32 14.27
CA GLN A 76 0.12 -3.42 14.59
C GLN A 76 -0.21 -3.97 15.98
N ASN A 77 -0.33 -5.29 16.10
CA ASN A 77 -0.52 -5.95 17.39
C ASN A 77 0.78 -5.89 18.22
N SER A 78 0.64 -6.05 19.53
CA SER A 78 1.79 -6.00 20.45
C SER A 78 2.85 -7.06 20.16
N ASP A 79 2.47 -8.16 19.51
CA ASP A 79 3.41 -9.21 19.10
C ASP A 79 4.06 -8.94 17.73
N GLY A 80 3.79 -7.79 17.12
CA GLY A 80 4.33 -7.41 15.83
C GLY A 80 3.51 -7.84 14.62
N SER A 81 2.41 -8.57 14.85
CA SER A 81 1.56 -9.08 13.77
C SER A 81 0.41 -8.13 13.40
N TRP A 82 -0.33 -8.50 12.37
CA TRP A 82 -1.60 -7.88 12.00
C TRP A 82 -2.65 -8.98 11.84
N TYR A 83 -3.90 -8.62 12.09
CA TYR A 83 -5.03 -9.50 11.81
C TYR A 83 -5.29 -9.59 10.29
N SER A 84 -5.96 -10.65 9.87
CA SER A 84 -6.13 -10.95 8.44
C SER A 84 -7.15 -10.07 7.73
N LYS A 85 -8.08 -9.44 8.46
CA LYS A 85 -9.10 -8.61 7.81
C LYS A 85 -9.62 -7.53 8.74
N TYR A 86 -9.77 -6.35 8.19
CA TYR A 86 -10.27 -5.16 8.89
C TYR A 86 -11.37 -4.48 8.08
N LYS A 87 -12.19 -3.74 8.77
CA LYS A 87 -13.08 -2.75 8.17
C LYS A 87 -12.80 -1.42 8.88
N ASP A 88 -12.06 -0.53 8.22
CA ASP A 88 -11.44 0.66 8.80
C ASP A 88 -10.56 0.28 10.01
N LEU A 89 -10.93 0.66 11.20
CA LEU A 89 -10.20 0.35 12.43
C LEU A 89 -10.72 -0.92 13.13
N LYS A 90 -11.80 -1.51 12.62
CA LYS A 90 -12.42 -2.67 13.24
C LYS A 90 -11.86 -3.97 12.70
N VAL A 91 -11.48 -4.88 13.60
CA VAL A 91 -11.03 -6.22 13.22
C VAL A 91 -12.25 -7.07 12.84
N VAL A 92 -12.20 -7.68 11.64
CA VAL A 92 -13.23 -8.57 11.12
C VAL A 92 -12.82 -10.03 11.26
N GLU A 93 -11.57 -10.35 10.98
CA GLU A 93 -11.01 -11.70 11.14
C GLU A 93 -9.73 -11.63 11.95
N LYS A 94 -9.62 -12.51 12.95
CA LYS A 94 -8.52 -12.48 13.92
C LYS A 94 -7.38 -13.44 13.62
N ASN A 95 -7.31 -14.02 12.42
CA ASN A 95 -6.14 -14.76 11.99
C ASN A 95 -4.94 -13.80 11.88
N ARG A 96 -3.74 -14.31 12.09
CA ARG A 96 -2.51 -13.49 12.03
C ARG A 96 -1.50 -14.14 11.09
N PRO A 97 -1.65 -13.93 9.77
CA PRO A 97 -0.72 -14.49 8.80
C PRO A 97 0.70 -13.95 8.99
N THR A 98 1.67 -14.83 8.94
CA THR A 98 3.08 -14.46 9.18
C THR A 98 3.72 -13.74 7.99
N HIS A 99 3.18 -13.90 6.79
CA HIS A 99 3.76 -13.30 5.58
C HIS A 99 3.54 -11.79 5.45
N PHE A 100 2.65 -11.21 6.25
CA PHE A 100 2.42 -9.76 6.21
C PHE A 100 3.66 -8.96 6.66
N GLY A 101 4.35 -9.42 7.71
CA GLY A 101 5.50 -8.73 8.25
C GLY A 101 6.61 -8.46 7.24
N PRO A 102 7.14 -9.51 6.57
CA PRO A 102 8.15 -9.31 5.54
C PRO A 102 7.71 -8.41 4.40
N TYR A 103 6.45 -8.52 3.97
CA TYR A 103 5.93 -7.71 2.89
C TYR A 103 5.78 -6.24 3.29
N ILE A 104 5.37 -5.99 4.52
CA ILE A 104 5.31 -4.63 5.07
C ILE A 104 6.71 -4.00 5.10
N SER A 105 7.74 -4.80 5.36
CA SER A 105 9.13 -4.32 5.31
C SER A 105 9.52 -3.81 3.92
N VAL A 106 9.04 -4.46 2.86
CA VAL A 106 9.27 -4.00 1.49
C VAL A 106 8.59 -2.64 1.27
N ALA A 107 7.34 -2.49 1.72
CA ALA A 107 6.63 -1.21 1.62
C ALA A 107 7.34 -0.11 2.41
N ALA A 108 7.88 -0.43 3.58
CA ALA A 108 8.62 0.52 4.39
C ALA A 108 9.88 1.03 3.69
N LEU A 109 10.61 0.17 3.00
CA LEU A 109 11.78 0.58 2.22
C LEU A 109 11.41 1.60 1.16
N HIS A 110 10.26 1.44 0.52
CA HIS A 110 9.81 2.36 -0.54
C HIS A 110 9.17 3.64 0.00
N SER A 111 8.59 3.62 1.20
CA SER A 111 7.75 4.72 1.71
C SER A 111 8.44 5.61 2.72
N VAL A 112 9.05 5.01 3.73
CA VAL A 112 9.46 5.72 4.94
C VAL A 112 10.96 5.78 5.04
N SER A 113 11.64 4.65 4.84
CA SER A 113 13.06 4.55 5.12
C SER A 113 13.92 5.41 4.20
N TYR A 114 13.51 5.63 2.95
CA TYR A 114 14.28 6.46 2.03
C TYR A 114 14.37 7.91 2.54
N THR A 115 13.25 8.50 2.91
CA THR A 115 13.22 9.85 3.47
C THR A 115 13.99 9.92 4.79
N HIS A 116 13.83 8.90 5.62
CA HIS A 116 14.48 8.81 6.91
C HIS A 116 16.00 8.66 6.78
N LEU A 117 16.44 7.79 5.88
CA LEU A 117 17.87 7.60 5.60
C LEU A 117 18.51 8.88 5.08
N ARG A 118 17.84 9.61 4.20
CA ARG A 118 18.36 10.88 3.70
C ARG A 118 18.51 11.93 4.80
N ALA A 119 17.61 11.93 5.77
CA ALA A 119 17.72 12.84 6.91
C ALA A 119 18.95 12.53 7.77
N HIS A 120 19.40 11.28 7.81
CA HIS A 120 20.58 10.85 8.57
C HIS A 120 21.90 11.01 7.81
N GLU A 121 21.87 11.25 6.50
CA GLU A 121 23.06 11.44 5.70
C GLU A 121 23.68 12.83 5.85
N THR A 122 22.95 13.73 6.43
CA THR A 122 23.44 15.08 6.71
C THR A 122 23.86 15.21 8.18
#